data_be34a7e6f5bfa92aeff34109671ebdb3
#
_entry.id   be34a7e6f5bfa92aeff34109671ebdb3
#
_cell.length_a   1.000
_cell.length_b   1.000
_cell.length_c   1.000
_cell.angle_alpha   90.00
_cell.angle_beta   90.00
_cell.angle_gamma   90.00
#
_symmetry.space_group_name_H-M   'P 1'
#
loop_
_entity.id
_entity.type
_entity.pdbx_description
1 polymer ?
#
loop_
_entity_poly.entity_id
_entity_poly.type
_entity_poly.pdbx_seq_one_letter_code
_entity_poly.pdbx_strand_id
1 'polypeptide(L)'
;MPVTHVPPSRRELVKAGCLSAIGVTLPNVLRADQARVRPLREKHCIFIYQYGGLSQLDSWDPKPDAPAELRGPYKPIATAVPGLRVGELMPRLARNADKFAVIRSLTHTVPVHDLANKMLLAGSHKPAPDDPAFGSVVTKLKPPKANVPGYVWLQKFGGGAAPPEPAYLTGGALGAAHAPLLIGASHDDNLATPGYKVRAFEGAAGLPPDRVTDRRALLNKLDRNNPLEPHRAKAFDLLTGPAARAAFDIEQEPLKVRERYGLNPLGQNLLLARRLVEAGVRLTSVVAWTGLKPGEKFMSVETWDMHGNAGVGIFDDGWNGLGFALPRCDQAVSALLEDLSDRGLLEDTLVVLVGEFGRT
;
A
#
# COMPACT_ATOMS: atom_id res chain seq x y z
N MET A 1 -9.06 0.16 33.55
CA MET A 1 -7.99 1.11 33.90
C MET A 1 -8.44 2.49 33.44
N PRO A 2 -8.37 3.55 34.24
CA PRO A 2 -8.84 4.88 33.84
C PRO A 2 -7.92 5.42 32.74
N VAL A 3 -8.51 5.90 31.67
CA VAL A 3 -7.83 6.67 30.62
C VAL A 3 -7.29 7.94 31.24
N THR A 4 -5.99 8.06 31.42
CA THR A 4 -5.34 9.29 31.88
C THR A 4 -5.47 10.33 30.77
N HIS A 5 -6.42 11.26 30.89
CA HIS A 5 -6.51 12.44 30.04
C HIS A 5 -5.27 13.31 30.30
N VAL A 6 -4.36 13.33 29.34
CA VAL A 6 -3.32 14.38 29.31
C VAL A 6 -4.02 15.67 28.91
N PRO A 7 -3.98 16.73 29.73
CA PRO A 7 -4.61 17.99 29.37
C PRO A 7 -3.92 18.59 28.14
N PRO A 8 -4.69 19.20 27.22
CA PRO A 8 -4.14 19.81 26.02
C PRO A 8 -3.15 20.94 26.38
N SER A 9 -2.09 21.04 25.62
CA SER A 9 -1.08 22.09 25.79
C SER A 9 -1.69 23.48 25.50
N ARG A 10 -1.09 24.57 26.06
CA ARG A 10 -1.50 25.96 25.76
C ARG A 10 -1.54 26.24 24.24
N ARG A 11 -0.63 25.66 23.48
CA ARG A 11 -0.55 25.81 22.02
C ARG A 11 -1.72 25.12 21.30
N GLU A 12 -2.15 23.98 21.79
CA GLU A 12 -3.33 23.26 21.27
C GLU A 12 -4.63 23.98 21.61
N LEU A 13 -4.73 24.54 22.81
CA LEU A 13 -5.86 25.39 23.19
C LEU A 13 -5.95 26.67 22.35
N VAL A 14 -4.81 27.32 22.07
CA VAL A 14 -4.78 28.51 21.19
C VAL A 14 -5.15 28.14 19.76
N LYS A 15 -4.67 27.04 19.22
CA LYS A 15 -5.05 26.55 17.88
C LYS A 15 -6.55 26.25 17.80
N ALA A 16 -7.11 25.53 18.78
CA ALA A 16 -8.52 25.24 18.85
C ALA A 16 -9.37 26.52 19.00
N GLY A 17 -8.90 27.46 19.80
CA GLY A 17 -9.57 28.79 20.00
C GLY A 17 -9.55 29.64 18.72
N CYS A 18 -8.43 29.68 17.99
CA CYS A 18 -8.34 30.39 16.71
C CYS A 18 -9.27 29.80 15.65
N LEU A 19 -9.37 28.48 15.54
CA LEU A 19 -10.30 27.81 14.62
C LEU A 19 -11.78 28.14 15.00
N SER A 20 -12.09 28.14 16.27
CA SER A 20 -13.44 28.50 16.76
C SER A 20 -13.79 29.98 16.52
N ALA A 21 -12.80 30.89 16.65
CA ALA A 21 -12.98 32.30 16.40
C ALA A 21 -13.33 32.64 14.95
N ILE A 22 -12.87 31.82 13.99
CA ILE A 22 -13.22 31.93 12.55
C ILE A 22 -14.44 31.06 12.19
N GLY A 23 -15.18 30.55 13.18
CA GLY A 23 -16.39 29.75 12.95
C GLY A 23 -16.16 28.31 12.50
N VAL A 24 -14.91 27.84 12.45
CA VAL A 24 -14.56 26.45 12.09
C VAL A 24 -14.59 25.61 13.36
N THR A 25 -15.77 25.11 13.72
CA THR A 25 -15.94 24.13 14.80
C THR A 25 -16.14 22.74 14.26
N LEU A 26 -15.79 21.72 15.03
CA LEU A 26 -16.00 20.32 14.61
C LEU A 26 -17.46 20.04 14.19
N PRO A 27 -18.49 20.51 14.91
CA PRO A 27 -19.88 20.38 14.44
C PRO A 27 -20.13 21.06 13.09
N ASN A 28 -19.53 22.22 12.82
CA ASN A 28 -19.70 22.92 11.55
C ASN A 28 -18.96 22.20 10.41
N VAL A 29 -17.78 21.63 10.67
CA VAL A 29 -17.06 20.78 9.70
C VAL A 29 -17.88 19.53 9.39
N LEU A 30 -18.42 18.86 10.41
CA LEU A 30 -19.26 17.68 10.23
C LEU A 30 -20.59 18.01 9.50
N ARG A 31 -21.21 19.16 9.81
CA ARG A 31 -22.40 19.64 9.08
C ARG A 31 -22.09 20.03 7.64
N ALA A 32 -20.95 20.67 7.38
CA ALA A 32 -20.50 20.99 6.03
C ALA A 32 -20.22 19.73 5.20
N ASP A 33 -19.72 18.68 5.82
CA ASP A 33 -19.51 17.37 5.18
C ASP A 33 -20.86 16.68 4.87
N GLN A 34 -21.85 16.82 5.75
CA GLN A 34 -23.22 16.35 5.51
C GLN A 34 -24.00 17.21 4.50
N ALA A 35 -23.71 18.51 4.43
CA ALA A 35 -24.36 19.44 3.50
C ALA A 35 -23.74 19.46 2.09
N ARG A 36 -22.66 18.72 1.86
CA ARG A 36 -22.11 18.55 0.51
C ARG A 36 -23.11 17.82 -0.36
N VAL A 37 -23.77 18.57 -1.24
CA VAL A 37 -24.73 18.08 -2.26
C VAL A 37 -24.03 17.20 -3.33
N ARG A 38 -22.70 17.05 -3.28
CA ARG A 38 -22.00 16.08 -4.11
C ARG A 38 -22.26 14.68 -3.55
N PRO A 39 -22.70 13.73 -4.40
CA PRO A 39 -22.79 12.35 -3.97
C PRO A 39 -21.43 11.97 -3.35
N LEU A 40 -21.47 11.37 -2.17
CA LEU A 40 -20.26 10.89 -1.49
C LEU A 40 -19.55 9.94 -2.44
N ARG A 41 -18.49 10.42 -3.08
CA ARG A 41 -17.64 9.57 -3.92
C ARG A 41 -17.02 8.51 -3.02
N GLU A 42 -16.89 7.33 -3.55
CA GLU A 42 -16.20 6.26 -2.85
C GLU A 42 -14.76 6.67 -2.60
N LYS A 43 -14.30 6.52 -1.35
CA LYS A 43 -12.91 6.78 -1.01
C LYS A 43 -12.12 5.48 -1.09
N HIS A 44 -10.90 5.59 -1.60
CA HIS A 44 -9.98 4.50 -1.83
C HIS A 44 -8.68 4.75 -1.08
N CYS A 45 -7.91 3.69 -0.86
CA CYS A 45 -6.57 3.81 -0.30
C CYS A 45 -5.60 2.90 -1.05
N ILE A 46 -4.45 3.45 -1.41
CA ILE A 46 -3.28 2.70 -1.89
C ILE A 46 -2.22 2.83 -0.80
N PHE A 47 -1.89 1.71 -0.16
CA PHE A 47 -0.90 1.63 0.90
C PHE A 47 0.38 1.01 0.37
N ILE A 48 1.41 1.84 0.19
CA ILE A 48 2.72 1.44 -0.34
C ILE A 48 3.64 1.17 0.84
N TYR A 49 3.98 -0.09 1.02
CA TYR A 49 4.73 -0.54 2.18
C TYR A 49 6.20 -0.75 1.84
N GLN A 50 7.07 0.11 2.40
CA GLN A 50 8.52 0.07 2.26
C GLN A 50 9.12 -0.78 3.39
N TYR A 51 8.89 -2.09 3.35
CA TYR A 51 9.36 -3.03 4.36
C TYR A 51 10.88 -3.06 4.42
N GLY A 52 11.43 -2.91 5.63
CA GLY A 52 12.86 -3.02 5.92
C GLY A 52 13.51 -1.75 6.46
N GLY A 53 12.77 -0.67 6.64
CA GLY A 53 13.29 0.56 7.26
C GLY A 53 14.13 1.41 6.30
N LEU A 54 13.47 2.00 5.30
CA LEU A 54 14.10 3.00 4.41
C LEU A 54 14.75 4.13 5.22
N SER A 55 15.99 4.51 4.86
CA SER A 55 16.66 5.66 5.43
C SER A 55 15.89 6.95 5.13
N GLN A 56 15.33 7.57 6.15
CA GLN A 56 14.68 8.88 6.06
C GLN A 56 15.67 9.98 5.69
N LEU A 57 16.93 9.87 6.13
CA LEU A 57 17.98 10.87 5.89
C LEU A 57 18.39 10.94 4.42
N ASP A 58 18.31 9.83 3.71
CA ASP A 58 18.70 9.72 2.32
C ASP A 58 17.50 9.86 1.36
N SER A 59 16.29 10.04 1.90
CA SER A 59 15.06 10.06 1.12
C SER A 59 14.14 11.24 1.47
N TRP A 60 13.21 11.04 2.41
CA TRP A 60 12.09 11.95 2.67
C TRP A 60 12.41 13.11 3.62
N ASP A 61 13.44 12.98 4.44
CA ASP A 61 13.79 13.97 5.47
C ASP A 61 15.31 14.19 5.57
N PRO A 62 15.97 14.59 4.49
CA PRO A 62 17.38 14.95 4.57
C PRO A 62 17.55 16.13 5.52
N LYS A 63 18.57 16.06 6.37
CA LYS A 63 18.89 17.07 7.39
C LYS A 63 20.05 17.93 6.92
N PRO A 64 19.86 18.90 6.00
CA PRO A 64 20.96 19.64 5.37
C PRO A 64 21.85 20.37 6.38
N ASP A 65 21.25 20.79 7.49
CA ASP A 65 21.94 21.57 8.53
C ASP A 65 22.51 20.67 9.68
N ALA A 66 22.33 19.35 9.58
CA ALA A 66 22.92 18.42 10.54
C ALA A 66 24.44 18.27 10.32
N PRO A 67 25.22 17.89 11.35
CA PRO A 67 26.63 17.54 11.22
C PRO A 67 26.86 16.49 10.13
N ALA A 68 28.04 16.54 9.49
CA ALA A 68 28.37 15.68 8.36
C ALA A 68 28.28 14.18 8.70
N GLU A 69 28.55 13.83 9.95
CA GLU A 69 28.52 12.47 10.49
C GLU A 69 27.11 11.88 10.53
N LEU A 70 26.07 12.74 10.55
CA LEU A 70 24.67 12.34 10.60
C LEU A 70 23.99 12.39 9.22
N ARG A 71 24.69 12.96 8.23
CA ARG A 71 24.14 13.05 6.85
C ARG A 71 24.63 11.88 6.02
N GLY A 72 23.71 11.27 5.26
CA GLY A 72 24.10 10.29 4.25
C GLY A 72 24.91 10.94 3.09
N PRO A 73 25.44 10.13 2.17
CA PRO A 73 26.23 10.63 1.04
C PRO A 73 25.39 11.37 0.00
N TYR A 74 24.07 11.17 -0.03
CA TYR A 74 23.19 11.80 -0.98
C TYR A 74 22.80 13.22 -0.56
N LYS A 75 22.75 14.09 -1.55
CA LYS A 75 22.47 15.53 -1.34
C LYS A 75 20.96 15.80 -1.27
N PRO A 76 20.54 16.76 -0.43
CA PRO A 76 19.17 17.24 -0.46
C PRO A 76 18.93 18.09 -1.71
N ILE A 77 17.83 17.85 -2.43
CA ILE A 77 17.39 18.69 -3.54
C ILE A 77 16.12 19.48 -3.17
N ALA A 78 15.96 20.64 -3.78
CA ALA A 78 14.74 21.44 -3.66
C ALA A 78 13.58 20.75 -4.38
N THR A 79 12.37 20.97 -3.85
CA THR A 79 11.13 20.48 -4.47
C THR A 79 10.32 21.63 -5.07
N ALA A 80 9.22 21.29 -5.75
CA ALA A 80 8.26 22.30 -6.23
C ALA A 80 7.59 23.09 -5.08
N VAL A 81 7.68 22.61 -3.85
CA VAL A 81 7.14 23.30 -2.66
C VAL A 81 8.29 23.98 -1.92
N PRO A 82 8.28 25.32 -1.79
CA PRO A 82 9.32 26.05 -1.08
C PRO A 82 9.53 25.53 0.36
N GLY A 83 10.78 25.31 0.74
CA GLY A 83 11.16 24.82 2.07
C GLY A 83 11.08 23.30 2.26
N LEU A 84 10.44 22.56 1.36
CA LEU A 84 10.49 21.11 1.34
C LEU A 84 11.68 20.61 0.53
N ARG A 85 12.46 19.69 1.10
CA ARG A 85 13.60 19.02 0.42
C ARG A 85 13.45 17.52 0.54
N VAL A 86 13.95 16.81 -0.45
CA VAL A 86 14.06 15.34 -0.50
C VAL A 86 15.46 14.94 -0.97
N GLY A 87 15.80 13.66 -0.85
CA GLY A 87 17.10 13.15 -1.35
C GLY A 87 17.21 13.24 -2.87
N GLU A 88 18.42 13.43 -3.39
CA GLU A 88 18.71 13.65 -4.82
C GLU A 88 18.31 12.48 -5.73
N LEU A 89 18.13 11.29 -5.17
CA LEU A 89 17.63 10.12 -5.90
C LEU A 89 16.11 10.16 -6.17
N MET A 90 15.43 11.23 -5.75
CA MET A 90 13.97 11.40 -5.88
C MET A 90 13.57 12.64 -6.73
N PRO A 91 14.15 12.87 -7.92
CA PRO A 91 13.92 14.10 -8.67
C PRO A 91 12.51 14.23 -9.26
N ARG A 92 11.81 13.11 -9.48
CA ARG A 92 10.44 13.12 -10.01
C ARG A 92 9.44 13.46 -8.91
N LEU A 93 9.57 12.87 -7.72
CA LEU A 93 8.78 13.22 -6.55
C LEU A 93 9.06 14.66 -6.10
N ALA A 94 10.29 15.14 -6.21
CA ALA A 94 10.60 16.55 -5.96
C ALA A 94 9.74 17.49 -6.81
N ARG A 95 9.52 17.18 -8.09
CA ARG A 95 8.64 17.96 -8.98
C ARG A 95 7.15 17.83 -8.66
N ASN A 96 6.74 16.69 -8.09
CA ASN A 96 5.36 16.39 -7.72
C ASN A 96 5.04 16.69 -6.24
N ALA A 97 5.87 17.46 -5.56
CA ALA A 97 5.76 17.71 -4.13
C ALA A 97 4.48 18.46 -3.70
N ASP A 98 3.82 19.12 -4.63
CA ASP A 98 2.50 19.73 -4.44
C ASP A 98 1.37 18.70 -4.24
N LYS A 99 1.59 17.43 -4.54
CA LYS A 99 0.60 16.34 -4.47
C LYS A 99 0.68 15.50 -3.20
N PHE A 100 1.66 15.76 -2.32
CA PHE A 100 1.82 14.97 -1.10
C PHE A 100 2.27 15.80 0.10
N ALA A 101 2.12 15.26 1.29
CA ALA A 101 2.65 15.79 2.54
C ALA A 101 3.61 14.78 3.17
N VAL A 102 4.66 15.27 3.83
CA VAL A 102 5.62 14.44 4.56
C VAL A 102 5.43 14.63 6.07
N ILE A 103 5.10 13.55 6.78
CA ILE A 103 4.99 13.52 8.23
C ILE A 103 6.33 13.04 8.80
N ARG A 104 7.15 13.96 9.34
CA ARG A 104 8.51 13.69 9.84
C ARG A 104 8.55 13.36 11.33
N SER A 105 7.45 13.51 12.03
CA SER A 105 7.37 13.34 13.49
C SER A 105 6.88 11.97 13.94
N LEU A 106 6.66 11.06 13.00
CA LEU A 106 6.22 9.71 13.33
C LEU A 106 7.39 8.92 13.91
N THR A 107 7.22 8.36 15.09
CA THR A 107 8.27 7.62 15.80
C THR A 107 7.68 6.56 16.73
N HIS A 108 8.44 5.52 16.99
CA HIS A 108 8.16 4.52 18.03
C HIS A 108 9.49 3.89 18.53
N THR A 109 9.40 3.06 19.57
CA THR A 109 10.58 2.48 20.25
C THR A 109 10.86 1.02 19.89
N VAL A 110 10.14 0.45 18.93
CA VAL A 110 10.29 -0.96 18.54
C VAL A 110 11.33 -1.09 17.43
N PRO A 111 12.49 -1.74 17.69
CA PRO A 111 13.58 -1.83 16.72
C PRO A 111 13.60 -3.15 15.93
N VAL A 112 12.56 -3.97 16.01
CA VAL A 112 12.49 -5.28 15.34
C VAL A 112 11.31 -5.36 14.39
N HIS A 113 11.54 -5.87 13.18
CA HIS A 113 10.60 -5.92 12.09
C HIS A 113 9.27 -6.57 12.47
N ASP A 114 9.29 -7.74 13.08
CA ASP A 114 8.10 -8.53 13.42
C ASP A 114 7.06 -7.74 14.21
N LEU A 115 7.49 -7.11 15.31
CA LEU A 115 6.60 -6.34 16.15
C LEU A 115 6.21 -5.01 15.51
N ALA A 116 7.16 -4.33 14.87
CA ALA A 116 6.91 -3.07 14.19
C ALA A 116 5.90 -3.23 13.03
N ASN A 117 6.01 -4.32 12.27
CA ASN A 117 5.04 -4.68 11.23
C ASN A 117 3.63 -4.90 11.79
N LYS A 118 3.53 -5.67 12.87
CA LYS A 118 2.24 -5.90 13.54
C LYS A 118 1.65 -4.60 14.06
N MET A 119 2.46 -3.75 14.68
CA MET A 119 2.02 -2.43 15.16
C MET A 119 1.49 -1.56 14.02
N LEU A 120 2.24 -1.47 12.93
CA LEU A 120 1.86 -0.67 11.77
C LEU A 120 0.58 -1.19 11.13
N LEU A 121 0.50 -2.50 10.87
CA LEU A 121 -0.60 -3.10 10.11
C LEU A 121 -1.87 -3.27 10.93
N ALA A 122 -1.77 -3.51 12.23
CA ALA A 122 -2.91 -3.55 13.15
C ALA A 122 -3.32 -2.17 13.68
N GLY A 123 -2.45 -1.15 13.55
CA GLY A 123 -2.69 0.19 14.10
C GLY A 123 -2.72 0.23 15.63
N SER A 124 -1.96 -0.66 16.29
CA SER A 124 -1.93 -0.80 17.74
C SER A 124 -0.50 -0.86 18.27
N HIS A 125 -0.20 -0.15 19.35
CA HIS A 125 1.09 -0.25 20.04
C HIS A 125 1.33 -1.60 20.74
N LYS A 126 0.29 -2.37 20.95
CA LYS A 126 0.32 -3.70 21.58
C LYS A 126 -0.60 -4.64 20.81
N PRO A 127 -0.22 -5.04 19.59
CA PRO A 127 -1.09 -5.88 18.76
C PRO A 127 -1.24 -7.27 19.39
N ALA A 128 -2.47 -7.75 19.47
CA ALA A 128 -2.76 -9.13 19.81
C ALA A 128 -2.50 -10.05 18.60
N PRO A 129 -2.29 -11.36 18.82
CA PRO A 129 -1.99 -12.30 17.73
C PRO A 129 -3.08 -12.40 16.65
N ASP A 130 -4.32 -12.10 17.02
CA ASP A 130 -5.51 -12.16 16.16
C ASP A 130 -6.07 -10.79 15.78
N ASP A 131 -5.33 -9.71 16.08
CA ASP A 131 -5.73 -8.38 15.63
C ASP A 131 -5.77 -8.33 14.10
N PRO A 132 -6.89 -7.86 13.52
CA PRO A 132 -6.99 -7.74 12.08
C PRO A 132 -6.09 -6.61 11.56
N ALA A 133 -5.52 -6.79 10.38
CA ALA A 133 -4.90 -5.69 9.68
C ALA A 133 -5.93 -4.57 9.39
N PHE A 134 -5.49 -3.32 9.38
CA PHE A 134 -6.38 -2.17 9.14
C PHE A 134 -7.20 -2.30 7.85
N GLY A 135 -6.65 -2.94 6.81
CA GLY A 135 -7.37 -3.22 5.56
C GLY A 135 -8.58 -4.13 5.74
N SER A 136 -8.47 -5.11 6.62
CA SER A 136 -9.59 -5.99 6.99
C SER A 136 -10.68 -5.19 7.73
N VAL A 137 -10.30 -4.28 8.60
CA VAL A 137 -11.23 -3.37 9.29
C VAL A 137 -11.94 -2.45 8.28
N VAL A 138 -11.19 -1.88 7.33
CA VAL A 138 -11.77 -1.04 6.27
C VAL A 138 -12.81 -1.81 5.47
N THR A 139 -12.53 -3.04 5.06
CA THR A 139 -13.50 -3.83 4.28
C THR A 139 -14.75 -4.21 5.07
N LYS A 140 -14.62 -4.41 6.37
CA LYS A 140 -15.76 -4.65 7.26
C LYS A 140 -16.66 -3.44 7.36
N LEU A 141 -16.07 -2.27 7.58
CA LEU A 141 -16.80 -1.02 7.83
C LEU A 141 -17.30 -0.36 6.54
N LYS A 142 -16.58 -0.53 5.46
CA LYS A 142 -16.86 0.10 4.16
C LYS A 142 -16.67 -0.93 3.03
N PRO A 143 -17.55 -1.92 2.89
CA PRO A 143 -17.45 -2.90 1.83
C PRO A 143 -17.53 -2.21 0.45
N PRO A 144 -16.91 -2.78 -0.60
CA PRO A 144 -17.01 -2.24 -1.95
C PRO A 144 -18.46 -2.34 -2.44
N LYS A 145 -18.89 -1.37 -3.23
CA LYS A 145 -20.20 -1.39 -3.88
C LYS A 145 -20.22 -2.25 -5.14
N ALA A 146 -19.09 -2.28 -5.84
CA ALA A 146 -18.89 -3.12 -7.01
C ALA A 146 -18.58 -4.58 -6.63
N ASN A 147 -18.76 -5.48 -7.58
CA ASN A 147 -18.37 -6.88 -7.41
C ASN A 147 -16.85 -7.06 -7.61
N VAL A 148 -16.07 -6.47 -6.69
CA VAL A 148 -14.62 -6.50 -6.62
C VAL A 148 -14.18 -6.86 -5.21
N PRO A 149 -12.92 -7.30 -5.00
CA PRO A 149 -12.39 -7.48 -3.65
C PRO A 149 -12.42 -6.16 -2.88
N GLY A 150 -12.75 -6.22 -1.59
CA GLY A 150 -12.69 -5.03 -0.73
C GLY A 150 -11.26 -4.63 -0.37
N TYR A 151 -10.38 -5.62 -0.30
CA TYR A 151 -8.98 -5.49 0.07
C TYR A 151 -8.11 -6.40 -0.81
N VAL A 152 -7.06 -5.83 -1.39
CA VAL A 152 -6.08 -6.54 -2.21
C VAL A 152 -4.69 -6.29 -1.64
N TRP A 153 -3.85 -7.31 -1.62
CA TRP A 153 -2.44 -7.22 -1.26
C TRP A 153 -1.59 -7.65 -2.45
N LEU A 154 -0.77 -6.74 -2.95
CA LEU A 154 0.10 -6.95 -4.11
C LEU A 154 1.51 -7.23 -3.63
N GLN A 155 2.04 -8.36 -4.01
CA GLN A 155 3.31 -8.96 -3.64
C GLN A 155 3.32 -9.43 -2.18
N LYS A 156 3.57 -10.71 -1.98
CA LYS A 156 3.79 -11.29 -0.65
C LYS A 156 5.16 -10.91 -0.13
N PHE A 157 5.30 -10.76 1.18
CA PHE A 157 6.61 -10.78 1.80
C PHE A 157 7.30 -12.12 1.57
N GLY A 158 8.61 -12.08 1.31
CA GLY A 158 9.42 -13.28 1.12
C GLY A 158 10.84 -13.02 1.59
N GLY A 159 11.55 -14.07 1.99
CA GLY A 159 12.91 -14.02 2.50
C GLY A 159 13.03 -14.51 3.93
N GLY A 160 14.27 -14.61 4.41
CA GLY A 160 14.59 -15.25 5.70
C GLY A 160 14.12 -14.51 6.95
N ALA A 161 13.84 -13.21 6.84
CA ALA A 161 13.34 -12.36 7.92
C ALA A 161 11.87 -11.98 7.74
N ALA A 162 11.18 -12.61 6.78
CA ALA A 162 9.76 -12.35 6.57
C ALA A 162 9.00 -12.55 7.87
N PRO A 163 8.12 -11.60 8.26
CA PRO A 163 7.28 -11.82 9.42
C PRO A 163 6.53 -13.14 9.23
N PRO A 164 6.30 -13.89 10.33
CA PRO A 164 5.49 -15.08 10.24
C PRO A 164 4.19 -14.71 9.56
N GLU A 165 3.92 -15.41 8.49
CA GLU A 165 2.77 -15.20 7.70
C GLU A 165 1.64 -14.90 8.55
N PRO A 166 0.97 -14.32 8.95
CA PRO A 166 -0.42 -14.39 8.64
C PRO A 166 -1.35 -13.36 9.25
N ALA A 167 -0.98 -12.70 10.30
CA ALA A 167 -1.95 -11.86 10.99
C ALA A 167 -2.54 -10.78 10.05
N TYR A 168 -1.77 -10.28 9.08
CA TYR A 168 -2.24 -9.31 8.11
C TYR A 168 -2.90 -9.92 6.86
N LEU A 169 -2.70 -11.23 6.61
CA LEU A 169 -3.29 -11.94 5.45
C LEU A 169 -4.54 -12.74 5.78
N THR A 170 -4.90 -12.89 7.05
CA THR A 170 -6.01 -13.78 7.48
C THR A 170 -7.30 -13.07 7.84
N GLY A 171 -7.30 -11.75 7.96
CA GLY A 171 -8.43 -11.00 8.48
C GLY A 171 -8.53 -11.03 10.02
N GLY A 172 -7.66 -11.75 10.74
CA GLY A 172 -7.62 -11.84 12.20
C GLY A 172 -8.98 -12.22 12.78
N ALA A 173 -9.34 -11.64 13.91
CA ALA A 173 -10.63 -11.84 14.58
C ALA A 173 -11.86 -11.49 13.71
N LEU A 174 -11.70 -10.80 12.59
CA LEU A 174 -12.80 -10.53 11.65
C LEU A 174 -13.05 -11.70 10.69
N GLY A 175 -12.13 -12.66 10.62
CA GLY A 175 -12.23 -13.86 9.81
C GLY A 175 -11.86 -13.70 8.35
N ALA A 176 -11.74 -14.82 7.66
CA ALA A 176 -11.26 -14.91 6.27
C ALA A 176 -12.10 -14.11 5.24
N ALA A 177 -13.35 -13.82 5.54
CA ALA A 177 -14.20 -12.98 4.66
C ALA A 177 -13.68 -11.55 4.48
N HIS A 178 -12.84 -11.08 5.40
CA HIS A 178 -12.24 -9.75 5.39
C HIS A 178 -10.72 -9.81 5.13
N ALA A 179 -10.16 -10.99 4.90
CA ALA A 179 -8.78 -11.15 4.49
C ALA A 179 -8.53 -10.50 3.11
N PRO A 180 -7.30 -10.03 2.83
CA PRO A 180 -6.96 -9.54 1.49
C PRO A 180 -6.96 -10.66 0.45
N LEU A 181 -7.29 -10.31 -0.79
CA LEU A 181 -6.92 -11.12 -1.93
C LEU A 181 -5.43 -10.91 -2.20
N LEU A 182 -4.63 -11.95 -2.03
CA LEU A 182 -3.18 -11.89 -2.28
C LEU A 182 -2.88 -12.17 -3.74
N ILE A 183 -2.11 -11.26 -4.36
CA ILE A 183 -1.58 -11.37 -5.72
C ILE A 183 -0.04 -11.32 -5.63
N GLY A 184 0.66 -12.21 -6.34
CA GLY A 184 2.12 -12.28 -6.28
C GLY A 184 2.60 -13.07 -5.06
N ALA A 185 2.49 -14.40 -5.11
CA ALA A 185 2.85 -15.29 -4.01
C ALA A 185 4.37 -15.49 -3.84
N SER A 186 5.15 -15.21 -4.88
CA SER A 186 6.61 -15.30 -4.89
C SER A 186 7.23 -14.19 -5.74
N HIS A 187 8.57 -14.08 -5.74
CA HIS A 187 9.26 -13.07 -6.57
C HIS A 187 9.06 -13.29 -8.07
N ASP A 188 8.93 -14.53 -8.52
CA ASP A 188 8.64 -14.86 -9.92
C ASP A 188 7.18 -14.65 -10.28
N ASP A 189 6.30 -14.68 -9.30
CA ASP A 189 4.88 -14.48 -9.44
C ASP A 189 4.54 -12.97 -9.31
N ASN A 190 5.01 -12.18 -10.25
CA ASN A 190 4.85 -10.74 -10.22
C ASN A 190 4.43 -10.16 -11.58
N LEU A 191 3.82 -8.98 -11.56
CA LEU A 191 3.23 -8.34 -12.72
C LEU A 191 4.24 -7.80 -13.74
N ALA A 192 5.51 -7.72 -13.39
CA ALA A 192 6.56 -7.31 -14.33
C ALA A 192 6.97 -8.44 -15.30
N THR A 193 6.59 -9.67 -14.99
CA THR A 193 6.83 -10.82 -15.88
C THR A 193 5.96 -10.68 -17.13
N PRO A 194 6.54 -10.69 -18.35
CA PRO A 194 5.77 -10.62 -19.58
C PRO A 194 4.71 -11.74 -19.69
N GLY A 195 3.48 -11.36 -20.04
CA GLY A 195 2.36 -12.30 -20.13
C GLY A 195 1.84 -12.82 -18.78
N TYR A 196 2.22 -12.17 -17.68
CA TYR A 196 1.74 -12.55 -16.35
C TYR A 196 0.21 -12.48 -16.26
N LYS A 197 -0.36 -13.52 -15.68
CA LYS A 197 -1.79 -13.58 -15.37
C LYS A 197 -1.98 -13.88 -13.88
N VAL A 198 -2.97 -13.25 -13.30
CA VAL A 198 -3.33 -13.48 -11.90
C VAL A 198 -3.90 -14.89 -11.75
N ARG A 199 -3.16 -15.77 -11.10
CA ARG A 199 -3.51 -17.21 -10.95
C ARG A 199 -4.91 -17.44 -10.37
N ALA A 200 -5.38 -16.55 -9.50
CA ALA A 200 -6.73 -16.63 -8.94
C ALA A 200 -7.83 -16.63 -10.04
N PHE A 201 -7.56 -16.05 -11.21
CA PHE A 201 -8.51 -15.95 -12.33
C PHE A 201 -8.26 -16.98 -13.45
N GLU A 202 -7.17 -17.75 -13.41
CA GLU A 202 -6.88 -18.76 -14.44
C GLU A 202 -7.75 -20.02 -14.33
N GLY A 203 -8.46 -20.17 -13.22
CA GLY A 203 -9.18 -21.40 -12.89
C GLY A 203 -8.21 -22.53 -12.50
N ALA A 204 -8.72 -23.61 -11.92
CA ALA A 204 -7.93 -24.82 -11.74
C ALA A 204 -7.60 -25.42 -13.11
N ALA A 205 -6.36 -25.81 -13.33
CA ALA A 205 -5.91 -26.41 -14.58
C ALA A 205 -6.88 -27.53 -15.04
N GLY A 206 -7.44 -27.39 -16.25
CA GLY A 206 -8.40 -28.34 -16.81
C GLY A 206 -9.85 -28.15 -16.38
N LEU A 207 -10.20 -27.04 -15.72
CA LEU A 207 -11.60 -26.71 -15.38
C LEU A 207 -12.12 -25.61 -16.31
N PRO A 208 -12.93 -25.92 -17.31
CA PRO A 208 -13.60 -24.92 -18.12
C PRO A 208 -14.65 -24.15 -17.29
N PRO A 209 -14.99 -22.88 -17.66
CA PRO A 209 -15.89 -22.00 -16.90
C PRO A 209 -17.27 -22.57 -16.59
N ASP A 210 -17.82 -23.35 -17.50
CA ASP A 210 -19.07 -24.08 -17.34
C ASP A 210 -19.03 -25.10 -16.19
N ARG A 211 -17.92 -25.85 -16.07
CA ARG A 211 -17.68 -26.75 -14.93
C ARG A 211 -17.61 -26.02 -13.59
N VAL A 212 -17.13 -24.81 -13.55
CA VAL A 212 -17.11 -23.98 -12.33
C VAL A 212 -18.55 -23.60 -11.95
N THR A 213 -19.36 -23.26 -12.94
CA THR A 213 -20.79 -22.96 -12.76
C THR A 213 -21.57 -24.17 -12.29
N ASP A 214 -21.35 -25.33 -12.89
CA ASP A 214 -21.98 -26.61 -12.49
C ASP A 214 -21.62 -27.00 -11.04
N ARG A 215 -20.34 -26.85 -10.67
CA ARG A 215 -19.89 -27.09 -9.29
C ARG A 215 -20.55 -26.15 -8.30
N ARG A 216 -20.70 -24.86 -8.63
CA ARG A 216 -21.45 -23.91 -7.82
C ARG A 216 -22.90 -24.37 -7.61
N ALA A 217 -23.58 -24.76 -8.71
CA ALA A 217 -24.94 -25.24 -8.65
C ALA A 217 -25.10 -26.51 -7.80
N LEU A 218 -24.12 -27.43 -7.90
CA LEU A 218 -24.10 -28.65 -7.09
C LEU A 218 -23.86 -28.33 -5.61
N LEU A 219 -22.88 -27.47 -5.29
CA LEU A 219 -22.62 -27.03 -3.92
C LEU A 219 -23.85 -26.38 -3.28
N ASN A 220 -24.56 -25.53 -4.00
CA ASN A 220 -25.78 -24.88 -3.52
C ASN A 220 -26.90 -25.89 -3.24
N LYS A 221 -26.94 -27.03 -3.96
CA LYS A 221 -27.90 -28.12 -3.69
C LYS A 221 -27.53 -28.94 -2.47
N LEU A 222 -26.25 -29.19 -2.25
CA LEU A 222 -25.74 -30.04 -1.18
C LEU A 222 -25.67 -29.31 0.16
N ASP A 223 -25.42 -28.03 0.16
CA ASP A 223 -25.00 -27.26 1.34
C ASP A 223 -25.93 -26.05 1.57
N ARG A 224 -27.23 -26.31 1.60
CA ARG A 224 -28.31 -25.32 1.65
C ARG A 224 -28.31 -24.43 2.89
N ASN A 225 -27.71 -24.86 3.99
CA ASN A 225 -27.72 -24.15 5.28
C ASN A 225 -26.31 -23.70 5.72
N ASN A 226 -25.37 -23.56 4.80
CA ASN A 226 -24.01 -23.16 5.16
C ASN A 226 -23.95 -21.65 5.44
N PRO A 227 -23.53 -21.24 6.65
CA PRO A 227 -23.38 -19.82 6.99
C PRO A 227 -22.31 -19.11 6.13
N LEU A 228 -21.42 -19.84 5.45
CA LEU A 228 -20.42 -19.31 4.54
C LEU A 228 -20.95 -19.10 3.11
N GLU A 229 -22.22 -19.46 2.81
CA GLU A 229 -22.75 -19.34 1.44
C GLU A 229 -22.65 -17.93 0.86
N PRO A 230 -22.96 -16.83 1.57
CA PRO A 230 -22.81 -15.50 1.01
C PRO A 230 -21.35 -15.16 0.62
N HIS A 231 -20.39 -15.67 1.39
CA HIS A 231 -18.97 -15.47 1.12
C HIS A 231 -18.49 -16.30 -0.07
N ARG A 232 -18.97 -17.53 -0.20
CA ARG A 232 -18.69 -18.39 -1.36
C ARG A 232 -19.31 -17.82 -2.63
N ALA A 233 -20.55 -17.39 -2.59
CA ALA A 233 -21.20 -16.75 -3.72
C ALA A 233 -20.38 -15.54 -4.21
N LYS A 234 -19.97 -14.66 -3.31
CA LYS A 234 -19.13 -13.51 -3.61
C LYS A 234 -17.77 -13.93 -4.18
N ALA A 235 -17.12 -14.97 -3.65
CA ALA A 235 -15.86 -15.47 -4.19
C ALA A 235 -16.03 -16.00 -5.62
N PHE A 236 -17.09 -16.76 -5.91
CA PHE A 236 -17.41 -17.20 -7.27
C PHE A 236 -17.63 -16.02 -8.22
N ASP A 237 -18.41 -15.03 -7.80
CA ASP A 237 -18.73 -13.86 -8.61
C ASP A 237 -17.47 -13.04 -8.91
N LEU A 238 -16.53 -12.93 -7.96
CA LEU A 238 -15.22 -12.30 -8.15
C LEU A 238 -14.37 -13.08 -9.18
N LEU A 239 -14.29 -14.41 -9.03
CA LEU A 239 -13.46 -15.25 -9.90
C LEU A 239 -14.01 -15.37 -11.33
N THR A 240 -15.33 -15.29 -11.50
CA THR A 240 -15.99 -15.46 -12.79
C THR A 240 -16.42 -14.14 -13.44
N GLY A 241 -16.47 -13.04 -12.67
CA GLY A 241 -16.92 -11.75 -13.11
C GLY A 241 -16.00 -11.10 -14.16
N PRO A 242 -16.50 -10.71 -15.34
CA PRO A 242 -15.67 -10.11 -16.39
C PRO A 242 -15.03 -8.77 -15.95
N ALA A 243 -15.76 -7.97 -15.18
CA ALA A 243 -15.26 -6.69 -14.67
C ALA A 243 -14.08 -6.85 -13.71
N ALA A 244 -14.15 -7.84 -12.78
CA ALA A 244 -13.04 -8.13 -11.88
C ALA A 244 -11.82 -8.60 -12.68
N ARG A 245 -11.98 -9.55 -13.60
CA ARG A 245 -10.88 -10.03 -14.46
C ARG A 245 -10.24 -8.90 -15.27
N ALA A 246 -11.03 -8.04 -15.87
CA ALA A 246 -10.54 -6.89 -16.65
C ALA A 246 -9.73 -5.92 -15.75
N ALA A 247 -10.16 -5.69 -14.52
CA ALA A 247 -9.45 -4.82 -13.60
C ALA A 247 -8.03 -5.33 -13.28
N PHE A 248 -7.85 -6.65 -13.15
CA PHE A 248 -6.57 -7.27 -12.84
C PHE A 248 -5.67 -7.51 -14.06
N ASP A 249 -6.15 -7.30 -15.26
CA ASP A 249 -5.38 -7.52 -16.50
C ASP A 249 -4.63 -6.24 -16.91
N ILE A 250 -3.38 -6.11 -16.46
CA ILE A 250 -2.53 -4.96 -16.81
C ILE A 250 -2.05 -4.94 -18.26
N GLU A 251 -2.16 -6.07 -18.98
CA GLU A 251 -1.79 -6.13 -20.41
C GLU A 251 -2.75 -5.28 -21.28
N GLN A 252 -3.92 -4.90 -20.74
CA GLN A 252 -4.81 -3.94 -21.40
C GLN A 252 -4.27 -2.50 -21.40
N GLU A 253 -3.28 -2.20 -20.55
CA GLU A 253 -2.65 -0.89 -20.55
C GLU A 253 -1.63 -0.78 -21.67
N PRO A 254 -1.61 0.35 -22.42
CA PRO A 254 -0.60 0.59 -23.43
C PRO A 254 0.82 0.47 -22.85
N LEU A 255 1.76 -0.10 -23.61
CA LEU A 255 3.14 -0.28 -23.17
C LEU A 255 3.76 1.04 -22.67
N LYS A 256 3.48 2.15 -23.33
CA LYS A 256 3.94 3.49 -22.91
C LYS A 256 3.48 3.86 -21.49
N VAL A 257 2.27 3.45 -21.09
CA VAL A 257 1.76 3.66 -19.72
C VAL A 257 2.51 2.75 -18.76
N ARG A 258 2.71 1.49 -19.12
CA ARG A 258 3.46 0.52 -18.31
C ARG A 258 4.91 0.97 -18.09
N GLU A 259 5.57 1.50 -19.12
CA GLU A 259 6.92 2.07 -19.07
C GLU A 259 6.99 3.34 -18.20
N ARG A 260 5.96 4.19 -18.20
CA ARG A 260 5.87 5.37 -17.33
C ARG A 260 6.00 4.99 -15.86
N TYR A 261 5.33 3.92 -15.43
CA TYR A 261 5.42 3.38 -14.07
C TYR A 261 6.73 2.64 -13.80
N GLY A 262 7.40 2.14 -14.82
CA GLY A 262 8.57 1.29 -14.78
C GLY A 262 8.21 -0.19 -14.94
N LEU A 263 8.94 -0.87 -15.83
CA LEU A 263 8.79 -2.32 -16.09
C LEU A 263 9.51 -3.14 -15.01
N ASN A 264 9.11 -2.94 -13.76
CA ASN A 264 9.61 -3.63 -12.58
C ASN A 264 8.45 -3.93 -11.63
N PRO A 265 8.62 -4.81 -10.62
CA PRO A 265 7.51 -5.24 -9.76
C PRO A 265 6.77 -4.09 -9.10
N LEU A 266 7.46 -3.10 -8.53
CA LEU A 266 6.80 -1.96 -7.88
C LEU A 266 5.98 -1.14 -8.89
N GLY A 267 6.57 -0.81 -10.04
CA GLY A 267 5.89 -0.01 -11.07
C GLY A 267 4.62 -0.67 -11.57
N GLN A 268 4.69 -1.97 -11.89
CA GLN A 268 3.52 -2.69 -12.41
C GLN A 268 2.47 -2.97 -11.32
N ASN A 269 2.89 -3.19 -10.07
CA ASN A 269 1.97 -3.29 -8.94
C ASN A 269 1.24 -1.97 -8.66
N LEU A 270 1.91 -0.82 -8.76
CA LEU A 270 1.26 0.49 -8.60
C LEU A 270 0.32 0.82 -9.77
N LEU A 271 0.66 0.41 -10.99
CA LEU A 271 -0.25 0.50 -12.13
C LEU A 271 -1.51 -0.35 -11.89
N LEU A 272 -1.36 -1.58 -11.40
CA LEU A 272 -2.50 -2.40 -11.02
C LEU A 272 -3.30 -1.76 -9.90
N ALA A 273 -2.66 -1.20 -8.86
CA ALA A 273 -3.36 -0.53 -7.77
C ALA A 273 -4.24 0.63 -8.27
N ARG A 274 -3.78 1.42 -9.24
CA ARG A 274 -4.60 2.47 -9.88
C ARG A 274 -5.81 1.87 -10.60
N ARG A 275 -5.64 0.78 -11.37
CA ARG A 275 -6.75 0.08 -12.05
C ARG A 275 -7.78 -0.46 -11.05
N LEU A 276 -7.31 -0.98 -9.92
CA LEU A 276 -8.18 -1.48 -8.84
C LEU A 276 -9.00 -0.35 -8.19
N VAL A 277 -8.41 0.85 -8.04
CA VAL A 277 -9.16 2.05 -7.62
C VAL A 277 -10.27 2.37 -8.62
N GLU A 278 -9.97 2.39 -9.92
CA GLU A 278 -10.99 2.62 -10.97
C GLU A 278 -12.11 1.57 -10.93
N ALA A 279 -11.78 0.33 -10.60
CA ALA A 279 -12.75 -0.76 -10.46
C ALA A 279 -13.56 -0.72 -9.15
N GLY A 280 -13.20 0.13 -8.19
CA GLY A 280 -13.93 0.30 -6.92
C GLY A 280 -13.36 -0.49 -5.73
N VAL A 281 -12.14 -1.03 -5.83
CA VAL A 281 -11.45 -1.66 -4.69
C VAL A 281 -11.16 -0.62 -3.62
N ARG A 282 -11.52 -0.91 -2.37
CA ARG A 282 -11.41 0.06 -1.26
C ARG A 282 -9.99 0.29 -0.80
N LEU A 283 -9.22 -0.78 -0.71
CA LEU A 283 -7.86 -0.73 -0.24
C LEU A 283 -6.97 -1.69 -1.02
N THR A 284 -5.84 -1.17 -1.48
CA THR A 284 -4.79 -1.97 -2.11
C THR A 284 -3.49 -1.72 -1.36
N SER A 285 -2.94 -2.74 -0.72
CA SER A 285 -1.60 -2.72 -0.14
C SER A 285 -0.59 -3.24 -1.18
N VAL A 286 0.53 -2.57 -1.29
CA VAL A 286 1.60 -2.89 -2.24
C VAL A 286 2.91 -2.97 -1.49
N VAL A 287 3.58 -4.13 -1.50
CA VAL A 287 4.97 -4.21 -1.04
C VAL A 287 5.86 -3.49 -2.06
N ALA A 288 6.65 -2.54 -1.59
CA ALA A 288 7.46 -1.67 -2.44
C ALA A 288 8.75 -2.36 -2.92
N TRP A 289 8.63 -3.58 -3.42
CA TRP A 289 9.75 -4.32 -3.99
C TRP A 289 10.05 -3.85 -5.41
N THR A 290 11.30 -3.43 -5.64
CA THR A 290 11.73 -2.82 -6.90
C THR A 290 12.33 -3.79 -7.91
N GLY A 291 12.43 -5.08 -7.56
CA GLY A 291 13.00 -6.13 -8.41
C GLY A 291 14.52 -6.25 -8.31
N LEU A 292 15.08 -7.13 -9.10
CA LEU A 292 16.51 -7.44 -9.16
C LEU A 292 17.16 -6.81 -10.39
N LYS A 293 18.48 -6.63 -10.35
CA LYS A 293 19.30 -6.45 -11.55
C LYS A 293 19.53 -7.80 -12.25
N PRO A 294 19.78 -7.80 -13.56
CA PRO A 294 20.18 -9.01 -14.28
C PRO A 294 21.39 -9.69 -13.61
N GLY A 295 21.27 -11.00 -13.34
CA GLY A 295 22.32 -11.79 -12.71
C GLY A 295 22.36 -11.78 -11.18
N GLU A 296 21.58 -10.93 -10.52
CA GLU A 296 21.45 -10.97 -9.06
C GLU A 296 20.60 -12.15 -8.61
N LYS A 297 20.94 -12.73 -7.47
CA LYS A 297 20.14 -13.78 -6.84
C LYS A 297 19.04 -13.14 -6.00
N PHE A 298 17.84 -13.70 -6.11
CA PHE A 298 16.76 -13.35 -5.22
C PHE A 298 17.11 -13.76 -3.77
N MET A 299 17.02 -12.81 -2.85
CA MET A 299 17.17 -13.03 -1.42
C MET A 299 15.86 -12.77 -0.70
N SER A 300 15.21 -11.64 -0.99
CA SER A 300 14.01 -11.20 -0.32
C SER A 300 13.32 -10.10 -1.13
N VAL A 301 12.01 -9.90 -0.91
CA VAL A 301 11.29 -8.70 -1.35
C VAL A 301 11.44 -7.53 -0.36
N GLU A 302 12.22 -7.70 0.68
CA GLU A 302 12.54 -6.71 1.73
C GLU A 302 13.58 -5.71 1.21
N THR A 303 13.24 -5.00 0.12
CA THR A 303 14.15 -4.09 -0.57
C THR A 303 14.79 -3.06 0.36
N TRP A 304 14.06 -2.60 1.37
CA TRP A 304 14.47 -1.48 2.22
C TRP A 304 15.17 -1.93 3.51
N ASP A 305 15.30 -3.24 3.71
CA ASP A 305 16.12 -3.82 4.79
C ASP A 305 17.61 -3.86 4.38
N MET A 306 18.23 -2.69 4.39
CA MET A 306 19.53 -2.42 3.82
C MET A 306 20.67 -2.69 4.82
N HIS A 307 20.83 -3.95 5.23
CA HIS A 307 21.90 -4.39 6.13
C HIS A 307 23.17 -4.89 5.42
N GLY A 308 23.30 -4.68 4.13
CA GLY A 308 24.37 -5.28 3.34
C GLY A 308 24.11 -6.76 3.04
N ASN A 309 22.87 -7.21 3.09
CA ASN A 309 22.47 -8.56 2.70
C ASN A 309 22.94 -8.86 1.27
N ALA A 310 23.39 -10.08 1.03
CA ALA A 310 23.94 -10.49 -0.26
C ALA A 310 25.16 -9.67 -0.73
N GLY A 311 25.87 -9.01 0.18
CA GLY A 311 27.07 -8.23 -0.14
C GLY A 311 26.80 -6.87 -0.76
N VAL A 312 25.56 -6.37 -0.69
CA VAL A 312 25.19 -5.03 -1.18
C VAL A 312 25.09 -4.07 0.00
N GLY A 313 25.89 -3.02 0.01
CA GLY A 313 25.79 -1.95 0.99
C GLY A 313 24.61 -1.04 0.72
N ILE A 314 24.12 -0.35 1.74
CA ILE A 314 22.99 0.59 1.65
C ILE A 314 23.19 1.66 0.56
N PHE A 315 24.43 2.10 0.34
CA PHE A 315 24.77 3.15 -0.64
C PHE A 315 25.25 2.60 -1.99
N ASP A 316 25.21 1.28 -2.16
CA ASP A 316 25.57 0.63 -3.42
C ASP A 316 24.39 0.64 -4.41
N ASP A 317 24.69 0.16 -5.63
CA ASP A 317 23.69 0.04 -6.71
C ASP A 317 23.04 -1.33 -6.80
N GLY A 318 23.25 -2.23 -5.85
CA GLY A 318 22.59 -3.54 -5.83
C GLY A 318 21.08 -3.42 -5.61
N TRP A 319 20.37 -4.52 -5.78
CA TRP A 319 18.90 -4.56 -5.76
C TRP A 319 18.26 -4.01 -4.48
N ASN A 320 18.96 -4.05 -3.35
CA ASN A 320 18.55 -3.44 -2.08
C ASN A 320 19.44 -2.27 -1.67
N GLY A 321 20.22 -1.69 -2.58
CA GLY A 321 20.93 -0.43 -2.37
C GLY A 321 20.07 0.77 -2.76
N LEU A 322 20.31 1.91 -2.12
CA LEU A 322 19.55 3.15 -2.39
C LEU A 322 19.71 3.61 -3.84
N GLY A 323 20.91 3.48 -4.41
CA GLY A 323 21.20 3.88 -5.80
C GLY A 323 20.35 3.17 -6.84
N PHE A 324 19.88 1.95 -6.55
CA PHE A 324 19.02 1.17 -7.43
C PHE A 324 17.53 1.28 -7.07
N ALA A 325 17.20 1.09 -5.79
CA ALA A 325 15.82 0.96 -5.34
C ALA A 325 15.08 2.30 -5.34
N LEU A 326 15.73 3.37 -4.86
CA LEU A 326 15.05 4.65 -4.66
C LEU A 326 14.68 5.36 -5.97
N PRO A 327 15.50 5.37 -7.05
CA PRO A 327 15.08 5.91 -8.34
C PRO A 327 13.89 5.16 -8.97
N ARG A 328 13.79 3.84 -8.77
CA ARG A 328 12.63 3.04 -9.23
C ARG A 328 11.38 3.38 -8.44
N CYS A 329 11.52 3.59 -7.13
CA CYS A 329 10.43 4.05 -6.28
C CYS A 329 9.99 5.47 -6.68
N ASP A 330 10.92 6.39 -6.90
CA ASP A 330 10.66 7.74 -7.40
C ASP A 330 9.87 7.73 -8.71
N GLN A 331 10.28 6.90 -9.67
CA GLN A 331 9.56 6.72 -10.93
C GLN A 331 8.13 6.21 -10.72
N ALA A 332 7.99 5.12 -9.99
CA ALA A 332 6.72 4.42 -9.86
C ALA A 332 5.68 5.22 -9.08
N VAL A 333 6.10 5.84 -7.96
CA VAL A 333 5.21 6.65 -7.11
C VAL A 333 4.85 7.97 -7.81
N SER A 334 5.79 8.62 -8.50
CA SER A 334 5.48 9.82 -9.29
C SER A 334 4.48 9.52 -10.40
N ALA A 335 4.67 8.42 -11.13
CA ALA A 335 3.74 8.01 -12.18
C ALA A 335 2.33 7.74 -11.62
N LEU A 336 2.24 7.12 -10.44
CA LEU A 336 0.97 6.89 -9.76
C LEU A 336 0.26 8.20 -9.41
N LEU A 337 0.97 9.15 -8.77
CA LEU A 337 0.38 10.43 -8.35
C LEU A 337 -0.10 11.25 -9.57
N GLU A 338 0.70 11.28 -10.63
CA GLU A 338 0.34 11.95 -11.86
C GLU A 338 -0.86 11.29 -12.55
N ASP A 339 -0.88 9.95 -12.68
CA ASP A 339 -1.97 9.22 -13.33
C ASP A 339 -3.29 9.33 -12.55
N LEU A 340 -3.24 9.25 -11.21
CA LEU A 340 -4.41 9.50 -10.37
C LEU A 340 -4.93 10.94 -10.52
N SER A 341 -4.03 11.91 -10.62
CA SER A 341 -4.37 13.33 -10.83
C SER A 341 -4.99 13.55 -12.21
N ASP A 342 -4.35 13.03 -13.27
CA ASP A 342 -4.80 13.16 -14.66
C ASP A 342 -6.21 12.57 -14.87
N ARG A 343 -6.56 11.53 -14.10
CA ARG A 343 -7.86 10.84 -14.14
C ARG A 343 -8.89 11.42 -13.16
N GLY A 344 -8.52 12.41 -12.35
CA GLY A 344 -9.39 12.97 -11.31
C GLY A 344 -9.70 12.01 -10.17
N LEU A 345 -8.85 11.00 -9.95
CA LEU A 345 -8.97 10.00 -8.89
C LEU A 345 -8.24 10.39 -7.61
N LEU A 346 -7.27 11.31 -7.69
CA LEU A 346 -6.41 11.66 -6.56
C LEU A 346 -7.22 12.27 -5.39
N GLU A 347 -8.26 13.05 -5.67
CA GLU A 347 -9.12 13.64 -4.63
C GLU A 347 -9.89 12.59 -3.79
N ASP A 348 -10.11 11.41 -4.37
CA ASP A 348 -10.87 10.34 -3.74
C ASP A 348 -9.97 9.16 -3.33
N THR A 349 -8.64 9.26 -3.54
CA THR A 349 -7.68 8.21 -3.24
C THR A 349 -6.60 8.71 -2.28
N LEU A 350 -6.56 8.12 -1.09
CA LEU A 350 -5.45 8.32 -0.15
C LEU A 350 -4.28 7.42 -0.56
N VAL A 351 -3.15 8.00 -0.91
CA VAL A 351 -1.90 7.27 -1.13
C VAL A 351 -1.04 7.41 0.12
N VAL A 352 -0.73 6.29 0.77
CA VAL A 352 0.14 6.23 1.95
C VAL A 352 1.42 5.51 1.56
N LEU A 353 2.57 6.12 1.81
CA LEU A 353 3.86 5.48 1.63
C LEU A 353 4.59 5.52 2.97
N VAL A 354 4.93 4.35 3.52
CA VAL A 354 5.47 4.20 4.87
C VAL A 354 6.27 2.91 5.00
N GLY A 355 7.31 2.93 5.84
CA GLY A 355 7.96 1.74 6.37
C GLY A 355 7.58 1.53 7.84
N GLU A 356 7.99 0.40 8.42
CA GLU A 356 7.75 0.10 9.83
C GLU A 356 8.61 0.96 10.76
N PHE A 357 9.77 1.41 10.33
CA PHE A 357 10.65 2.38 10.99
C PHE A 357 11.62 3.00 9.97
N GLY A 358 12.43 3.96 10.43
CA GLY A 358 13.55 4.53 9.67
C GLY A 358 14.89 3.91 10.05
N ARG A 359 15.96 4.66 9.83
CA ARG A 359 17.32 4.29 10.23
C ARG A 359 17.97 5.38 11.06
N THR A 360 18.90 4.98 11.92
CA THR A 360 19.74 5.86 12.74
C THR A 360 21.14 5.90 12.18
#